data_e5c5cdc827a0004eb1fc407c721bb29b
#
_entry.id   e5c5cdc827a0004eb1fc407c721bb29b
#
_cell.length_a   1.000
_cell.length_b   1.000
_cell.length_c   1.000
_cell.angle_alpha   90.00
_cell.angle_beta   90.00
_cell.angle_gamma   90.00
#
_symmetry.space_group_name_H-M   'P 1'
#
loop_
_entity.id
_entity.type
_entity.pdbx_description
1 polymer ?
#
loop_
_entity_poly.entity_id
_entity_poly.type
_entity_poly.pdbx_seq_one_letter_code
_entity_poly.pdbx_strand_id
1 'polypeptide(L)'
;MENSKLISHFRKVAKELQVVLPISFFERDNQAYYNSIAIIDADGELLGIYRKTHIPDGPGYEEKFYFNPGDTGFKVWNTKYCKLGVAICWDQWFPEAARIMALMGAEVLMYPTAIGTEPQDSSLNSSGHWRRTMQGHSAANYLPVVASNRVGKEYGDNSWVQFYGTSFITGPTGEIVEDAGRRARLPSSVEDADGVVLTHTFDLDYIAACRASWGMFRDRRPQLYKPLLTLDGHTPLI
;
A
#
# COMPACT_ATOMS: atom_id res chain seq x y z
N MET A 1 7.24 4.89 20.69
CA MET A 1 6.51 3.83 19.94
C MET A 1 6.28 2.59 20.80
N GLU A 2 7.28 2.07 21.48
CA GLU A 2 7.18 0.88 22.36
C GLU A 2 6.09 1.01 23.43
N ASN A 3 5.77 2.22 23.89
CA ASN A 3 4.74 2.52 24.88
C ASN A 3 3.33 2.75 24.28
N SER A 4 3.14 2.59 22.97
CA SER A 4 1.82 2.75 22.34
C SER A 4 0.90 1.60 22.73
N LYS A 5 -0.26 1.93 23.34
CA LYS A 5 -1.29 0.94 23.69
C LYS A 5 -1.79 0.19 22.45
N LEU A 6 -1.93 0.90 21.31
CA LEU A 6 -2.36 0.33 20.03
C LEU A 6 -1.36 -0.75 19.56
N ILE A 7 -0.09 -0.38 19.45
CA ILE A 7 0.96 -1.31 19.00
C ILE A 7 1.09 -2.49 19.98
N SER A 8 1.08 -2.22 21.28
CA SER A 8 1.14 -3.28 22.30
C SER A 8 -0.03 -4.26 22.22
N HIS A 9 -1.23 -3.78 21.87
CA HIS A 9 -2.39 -4.64 21.65
C HIS A 9 -2.18 -5.54 20.42
N PHE A 10 -1.82 -4.97 19.27
CA PHE A 10 -1.66 -5.74 18.04
C PHE A 10 -0.47 -6.69 18.08
N ARG A 11 0.58 -6.41 18.86
CA ARG A 11 1.65 -7.39 19.13
C ARG A 11 1.14 -8.66 19.79
N LYS A 12 0.20 -8.53 20.74
CA LYS A 12 -0.45 -9.70 21.37
C LYS A 12 -1.31 -10.46 20.38
N VAL A 13 -2.11 -9.74 19.57
CA VAL A 13 -2.97 -10.35 18.54
C VAL A 13 -2.13 -11.09 17.49
N ALA A 14 -1.07 -10.46 16.96
CA ALA A 14 -0.18 -11.07 16.00
C ALA A 14 0.41 -12.39 16.53
N LYS A 15 0.89 -12.37 17.77
CA LYS A 15 1.45 -13.56 18.43
C LYS A 15 0.41 -14.64 18.69
N GLU A 16 -0.77 -14.27 19.16
CA GLU A 16 -1.87 -15.20 19.45
C GLU A 16 -2.35 -15.91 18.18
N LEU A 17 -2.57 -15.13 17.11
CA LEU A 17 -3.09 -15.64 15.84
C LEU A 17 -2.00 -16.15 14.90
N GLN A 18 -0.72 -15.96 15.23
CA GLN A 18 0.42 -16.31 14.39
C GLN A 18 0.35 -15.66 12.98
N VAL A 19 0.01 -14.37 12.93
CA VAL A 19 -0.14 -13.60 11.69
C VAL A 19 0.77 -12.37 11.67
N VAL A 20 1.21 -11.97 10.48
CA VAL A 20 1.91 -10.69 10.26
C VAL A 20 0.88 -9.59 10.10
N LEU A 21 1.03 -8.51 10.86
CA LEU A 21 0.09 -7.38 10.88
C LEU A 21 0.77 -6.07 10.49
N PRO A 22 0.47 -5.51 9.31
CA PRO A 22 0.73 -4.10 9.01
C PRO A 22 -0.36 -3.23 9.67
N ILE A 23 0.03 -2.38 10.62
CA ILE A 23 -0.90 -1.54 11.40
C ILE A 23 -0.65 -0.07 11.14
N SER A 24 -1.60 0.59 10.47
CA SER A 24 -1.56 2.04 10.22
C SER A 24 -1.90 2.84 11.48
N PHE A 25 -1.20 3.95 11.69
CA PHE A 25 -1.45 4.84 12.81
C PHE A 25 -0.98 6.27 12.53
N PHE A 26 -1.58 7.22 13.26
CA PHE A 26 -1.12 8.59 13.31
C PHE A 26 0.10 8.65 14.24
N GLU A 27 1.26 8.97 13.70
CA GLU A 27 2.51 9.07 14.46
C GLU A 27 2.81 10.52 14.83
N ARG A 28 3.17 10.74 16.09
CA ARG A 28 3.85 11.95 16.54
C ARG A 28 5.27 11.60 16.96
N ASP A 29 6.23 12.26 16.35
CA ASP A 29 7.64 12.19 16.73
C ASP A 29 8.14 13.60 17.04
N ASN A 30 8.30 13.88 18.34
CA ASN A 30 8.55 15.22 18.87
C ASN A 30 7.51 16.24 18.37
N GLN A 31 7.88 17.13 17.44
CA GLN A 31 7.02 18.16 16.85
C GLN A 31 6.58 17.83 15.41
N ALA A 32 6.98 16.68 14.88
CA ALA A 32 6.60 16.22 13.56
C ALA A 32 5.49 15.17 13.63
N TYR A 33 4.64 15.14 12.60
CA TYR A 33 3.54 14.19 12.49
C TYR A 33 3.64 13.42 11.18
N TYR A 34 3.36 12.12 11.23
CA TYR A 34 3.48 11.24 10.08
C TYR A 34 2.28 10.29 9.96
N ASN A 35 1.92 9.99 8.74
CA ASN A 35 1.06 8.84 8.41
C ASN A 35 1.96 7.61 8.34
N SER A 36 1.84 6.72 9.31
CA SER A 36 2.80 5.64 9.52
C SER A 36 2.15 4.27 9.57
N ILE A 37 2.95 3.25 9.26
CA ILE A 37 2.55 1.85 9.40
C ILE A 37 3.63 1.08 10.15
N ALA A 38 3.21 0.34 11.16
CA ALA A 38 4.05 -0.56 11.93
C ALA A 38 3.92 -1.98 11.37
N ILE A 39 5.02 -2.69 11.22
CA ILE A 39 5.03 -4.08 10.82
C ILE A 39 5.30 -4.95 12.04
N ILE A 40 4.34 -5.78 12.38
CA ILE A 40 4.40 -6.70 13.52
C ILE A 40 4.45 -8.13 12.98
N ASP A 41 5.48 -8.87 13.34
CA ASP A 41 5.64 -10.26 12.91
C ASP A 41 4.75 -11.22 13.68
N ALA A 42 4.64 -12.43 13.20
CA ALA A 42 3.78 -13.49 13.72
C ALA A 42 4.11 -13.96 15.15
N ASP A 43 5.30 -13.63 15.68
CA ASP A 43 5.67 -13.85 17.08
C ASP A 43 5.37 -12.65 17.99
N GLY A 44 4.84 -11.57 17.40
CA GLY A 44 4.55 -10.30 18.06
C GLY A 44 5.73 -9.34 18.12
N GLU A 45 6.85 -9.62 17.43
CA GLU A 45 7.96 -8.67 17.30
C GLU A 45 7.56 -7.47 16.43
N LEU A 46 7.94 -6.26 16.84
CA LEU A 46 7.82 -5.06 16.05
C LEU A 46 9.07 -4.94 15.16
N LEU A 47 8.92 -5.26 13.86
CA LEU A 47 10.04 -5.22 12.91
C LEU A 47 10.45 -3.79 12.52
N GLY A 48 9.57 -2.82 12.72
CA GLY A 48 9.85 -1.42 12.46
C GLY A 48 8.65 -0.69 11.88
N ILE A 49 8.90 0.53 11.37
CA ILE A 49 7.88 1.40 10.77
C ILE A 49 8.29 1.88 9.38
N TYR A 50 7.28 2.19 8.60
CA TYR A 50 7.36 2.99 7.39
C TYR A 50 6.51 4.25 7.58
N ARG A 51 7.06 5.43 7.24
CA ARG A 51 6.36 6.72 7.17
C ARG A 51 6.01 6.98 5.71
N LYS A 52 4.74 7.27 5.43
CA LYS A 52 4.22 7.53 4.07
C LYS A 52 5.06 8.57 3.35
N THR A 53 5.65 8.19 2.23
CA THR A 53 6.58 9.04 1.48
C THR A 53 5.85 10.16 0.74
N HIS A 54 4.77 9.81 0.02
CA HIS A 54 4.02 10.75 -0.81
C HIS A 54 2.74 11.17 -0.09
N ILE A 55 2.65 12.44 0.30
CA ILE A 55 1.50 12.99 1.00
C ILE A 55 0.60 13.70 -0.01
N PRO A 56 -0.65 13.24 -0.22
CA PRO A 56 -1.60 13.88 -1.12
C PRO A 56 -2.09 15.22 -0.55
N ASP A 57 -2.61 16.04 -1.45
CA ASP A 57 -3.33 17.25 -1.12
C ASP A 57 -4.43 17.49 -2.15
N GLY A 58 -5.61 17.84 -1.67
CA GLY A 58 -6.78 18.10 -2.51
C GLY A 58 -8.06 18.03 -1.71
N PRO A 59 -9.17 18.55 -2.21
CA PRO A 59 -10.45 18.58 -1.49
C PRO A 59 -10.88 17.17 -1.03
N GLY A 60 -11.08 17.02 0.29
CA GLY A 60 -11.39 15.75 0.93
C GLY A 60 -10.20 14.83 1.21
N TYR A 61 -8.99 15.24 0.78
CA TYR A 61 -7.75 14.47 0.95
C TYR A 61 -6.58 15.37 1.39
N GLU A 62 -6.85 16.36 2.24
CA GLU A 62 -5.90 17.38 2.70
C GLU A 62 -4.90 16.82 3.73
N GLU A 63 -4.20 15.72 3.40
CA GLU A 63 -3.24 15.09 4.30
C GLU A 63 -2.03 15.99 4.61
N LYS A 64 -1.66 16.92 3.72
CA LYS A 64 -0.55 17.87 3.96
C LYS A 64 -0.78 18.82 5.13
N PHE A 65 -2.04 19.04 5.53
CA PHE A 65 -2.35 19.78 6.74
C PHE A 65 -1.88 19.07 8.01
N TYR A 66 -1.88 17.74 8.00
CA TYR A 66 -1.60 16.92 9.17
C TYR A 66 -0.19 16.36 9.19
N PHE A 67 0.37 15.99 8.03
CA PHE A 67 1.52 15.10 7.96
C PHE A 67 2.69 15.71 7.19
N ASN A 68 3.88 15.48 7.72
CA ASN A 68 5.13 15.65 7.00
C ASN A 68 5.35 14.48 6.02
N PRO A 69 6.04 14.70 4.90
CA PRO A 69 6.55 13.61 4.07
C PRO A 69 7.39 12.64 4.90
N GLY A 70 7.24 11.34 4.65
CA GLY A 70 8.01 10.32 5.34
C GLY A 70 9.50 10.38 5.01
N ASP A 71 10.32 10.10 6.00
CA ASP A 71 11.79 10.16 5.95
C ASP A 71 12.45 8.79 6.15
N THR A 72 11.67 7.72 6.25
CA THR A 72 12.19 6.35 6.46
C THR A 72 12.74 5.70 5.20
N GLY A 73 12.44 6.27 4.02
CA GLY A 73 12.61 5.59 2.74
C GLY A 73 11.68 4.37 2.61
N PHE A 74 11.64 3.77 1.42
CA PHE A 74 10.92 2.52 1.22
C PHE A 74 11.64 1.37 1.93
N LYS A 75 10.85 0.40 2.42
CA LYS A 75 11.37 -0.72 3.22
C LYS A 75 10.76 -2.04 2.81
N VAL A 76 11.51 -3.10 3.06
CA VAL A 76 11.06 -4.49 2.96
C VAL A 76 11.44 -5.19 4.25
N TRP A 77 10.52 -5.95 4.83
CA TRP A 77 10.71 -6.66 6.07
C TRP A 77 10.75 -8.17 5.83
N ASN A 78 11.75 -8.82 6.42
CA ASN A 78 11.78 -10.28 6.48
C ASN A 78 10.84 -10.72 7.62
N THR A 79 9.65 -11.19 7.24
CA THR A 79 8.68 -11.72 8.19
C THR A 79 8.79 -13.24 8.27
N LYS A 80 8.07 -13.84 9.20
CA LYS A 80 7.98 -15.31 9.31
C LYS A 80 7.55 -15.99 8.00
N TYR A 81 6.77 -15.33 7.15
CA TYR A 81 6.13 -15.97 5.99
C TYR A 81 6.65 -15.49 4.64
N CYS A 82 7.08 -14.26 4.52
CA CYS A 82 7.57 -13.69 3.27
C CYS A 82 8.39 -12.41 3.49
N LYS A 83 9.05 -11.95 2.42
CA LYS A 83 9.62 -10.60 2.36
C LYS A 83 8.53 -9.62 1.94
N LEU A 84 8.07 -8.84 2.90
CA LEU A 84 6.92 -7.97 2.75
C LEU A 84 7.34 -6.52 2.48
N GLY A 85 6.91 -5.95 1.35
CA GLY A 85 6.94 -4.52 1.08
C GLY A 85 5.59 -3.89 1.41
N VAL A 86 5.60 -2.73 2.09
CA VAL A 86 4.37 -2.00 2.40
C VAL A 86 4.56 -0.53 2.08
N ALA A 87 3.57 0.06 1.39
CA ALA A 87 3.47 1.50 1.18
C ALA A 87 2.02 1.93 1.39
N ILE A 88 1.76 3.24 1.56
CA ILE A 88 0.47 3.72 2.05
C ILE A 88 -0.25 4.54 0.98
N CYS A 89 -1.46 4.12 0.60
CA CYS A 89 -2.44 4.89 -0.18
C CYS A 89 -1.81 5.63 -1.38
N TRP A 90 -1.54 6.94 -1.27
CA TRP A 90 -1.01 7.77 -2.36
C TRP A 90 0.29 7.29 -2.97
N ASP A 91 1.13 6.57 -2.19
CA ASP A 91 2.34 5.91 -2.70
C ASP A 91 2.05 4.94 -3.85
N GLN A 92 0.83 4.43 -3.93
CA GLN A 92 0.38 3.48 -4.97
C GLN A 92 0.39 4.06 -6.39
N TRP A 93 0.40 5.38 -6.55
CA TRP A 93 0.44 6.02 -7.86
C TRP A 93 1.84 6.09 -8.48
N PHE A 94 2.87 5.79 -7.67
CA PHE A 94 4.29 5.91 -8.04
C PHE A 94 4.89 4.54 -8.36
N PRO A 95 5.13 4.22 -9.65
CA PRO A 95 5.76 2.95 -10.07
C PRO A 95 7.12 2.73 -9.43
N GLU A 96 7.84 3.81 -9.12
CA GLU A 96 9.13 3.80 -8.45
C GLU A 96 9.06 3.12 -7.08
N ALA A 97 8.00 3.37 -6.31
CA ALA A 97 7.81 2.78 -4.98
C ALA A 97 7.74 1.25 -5.07
N ALA A 98 6.90 0.72 -5.96
CA ALA A 98 6.76 -0.72 -6.17
C ALA A 98 8.07 -1.33 -6.70
N ARG A 99 8.74 -0.66 -7.65
CA ARG A 99 9.99 -1.14 -8.23
C ARG A 99 11.13 -1.15 -7.22
N ILE A 100 11.24 -0.13 -6.36
CA ILE A 100 12.27 -0.08 -5.32
C ILE A 100 12.07 -1.24 -4.34
N MET A 101 10.86 -1.45 -3.83
CA MET A 101 10.59 -2.56 -2.91
C MET A 101 10.83 -3.93 -3.56
N ALA A 102 10.45 -4.11 -4.84
CA ALA A 102 10.75 -5.34 -5.57
C ALA A 102 12.26 -5.58 -5.73
N LEU A 103 13.05 -4.52 -5.99
CA LEU A 103 14.52 -4.60 -6.05
C LEU A 103 15.15 -4.90 -4.69
N MET A 104 14.53 -4.45 -3.60
CA MET A 104 14.95 -4.79 -2.23
C MET A 104 14.56 -6.23 -1.84
N GLY A 105 13.89 -6.96 -2.75
CA GLY A 105 13.58 -8.37 -2.59
C GLY A 105 12.17 -8.65 -2.07
N ALA A 106 11.24 -7.70 -2.13
CA ALA A 106 9.84 -7.96 -1.77
C ALA A 106 9.26 -9.11 -2.59
N GLU A 107 8.54 -9.99 -1.91
CA GLU A 107 7.80 -11.12 -2.48
C GLU A 107 6.32 -10.82 -2.60
N VAL A 108 5.80 -9.95 -1.70
CA VAL A 108 4.43 -9.43 -1.69
C VAL A 108 4.47 -7.94 -1.41
N LEU A 109 3.62 -7.16 -2.07
CA LEU A 109 3.39 -5.75 -1.74
C LEU A 109 2.00 -5.56 -1.15
N MET A 110 1.90 -4.75 -0.08
CA MET A 110 0.63 -4.37 0.54
C MET A 110 0.45 -2.84 0.51
N TYR A 111 -0.78 -2.42 0.18
CA TYR A 111 -1.17 -1.01 0.12
C TYR A 111 -2.49 -0.81 0.87
N PRO A 112 -2.46 -0.49 2.19
CA PRO A 112 -3.62 0.03 2.86
C PRO A 112 -3.99 1.40 2.29
N THR A 113 -5.27 1.59 1.97
CA THR A 113 -5.74 2.68 1.13
C THR A 113 -7.07 3.24 1.63
N ALA A 114 -7.27 4.55 1.44
CA ALA A 114 -8.55 5.23 1.57
C ALA A 114 -8.76 6.09 0.31
N ILE A 115 -9.28 5.48 -0.75
CA ILE A 115 -9.59 6.14 -2.04
C ILE A 115 -11.07 6.02 -2.35
N GLY A 116 -11.67 7.11 -2.81
CA GLY A 116 -13.08 7.22 -3.11
C GLY A 116 -13.38 8.30 -4.14
N THR A 117 -14.59 8.86 -4.05
CA THR A 117 -15.05 9.95 -4.92
C THR A 117 -14.27 11.24 -4.65
N GLU A 118 -14.27 12.10 -5.65
CA GLU A 118 -13.68 13.44 -5.55
C GLU A 118 -14.78 14.45 -5.17
N PRO A 119 -14.72 15.09 -3.99
CA PRO A 119 -15.78 16.00 -3.54
C PRO A 119 -16.03 17.18 -4.48
N GLN A 120 -14.99 17.64 -5.20
CA GLN A 120 -15.06 18.77 -6.13
C GLN A 120 -15.62 18.41 -7.51
N ASP A 121 -15.63 17.13 -7.87
CA ASP A 121 -16.08 16.66 -9.20
C ASP A 121 -16.73 15.28 -9.12
N SER A 122 -18.05 15.26 -9.03
CA SER A 122 -18.84 14.05 -8.94
C SER A 122 -18.82 13.17 -10.21
N SER A 123 -18.30 13.69 -11.32
CA SER A 123 -18.16 12.93 -12.58
C SER A 123 -16.87 12.11 -12.61
N LEU A 124 -15.90 12.45 -11.75
CA LEU A 124 -14.62 11.76 -11.70
C LEU A 124 -14.76 10.43 -10.93
N ASN A 125 -14.33 9.36 -11.57
CA ASN A 125 -14.23 8.04 -10.96
C ASN A 125 -12.84 7.44 -11.26
N SER A 126 -11.98 7.49 -10.25
CA SER A 126 -10.61 6.99 -10.35
C SER A 126 -10.45 5.48 -10.07
N SER A 127 -11.53 4.77 -9.71
CA SER A 127 -11.43 3.35 -9.29
C SER A 127 -10.81 2.44 -10.36
N GLY A 128 -11.23 2.60 -11.60
CA GLY A 128 -10.68 1.82 -12.72
C GLY A 128 -9.22 2.17 -13.03
N HIS A 129 -8.83 3.44 -12.89
CA HIS A 129 -7.45 3.88 -13.03
C HIS A 129 -6.58 3.29 -11.91
N TRP A 130 -7.00 3.44 -10.66
CA TRP A 130 -6.34 2.88 -9.50
C TRP A 130 -6.07 1.37 -9.66
N ARG A 131 -7.11 0.58 -9.99
CA ARG A 131 -6.97 -0.87 -10.17
C ARG A 131 -5.95 -1.23 -11.25
N ARG A 132 -5.98 -0.55 -12.40
CA ARG A 132 -5.00 -0.79 -13.48
C ARG A 132 -3.57 -0.43 -13.08
N THR A 133 -3.39 0.65 -12.33
CA THR A 133 -2.08 1.02 -11.80
C THR A 133 -1.51 -0.07 -10.88
N MET A 134 -2.32 -0.58 -9.95
CA MET A 134 -1.91 -1.63 -9.03
C MET A 134 -1.62 -2.96 -9.75
N GLN A 135 -2.44 -3.33 -10.74
CA GLN A 135 -2.20 -4.47 -11.62
C GLN A 135 -0.87 -4.30 -12.39
N GLY A 136 -0.59 -3.09 -12.85
CA GLY A 136 0.68 -2.74 -13.49
C GLY A 136 1.89 -2.95 -12.58
N HIS A 137 1.78 -2.59 -11.30
CA HIS A 137 2.85 -2.85 -10.32
C HIS A 137 3.12 -4.34 -10.15
N SER A 138 2.07 -5.13 -10.07
CA SER A 138 2.19 -6.58 -9.97
C SER A 138 2.84 -7.16 -11.23
N ALA A 139 2.30 -6.90 -12.40
CA ALA A 139 2.78 -7.41 -13.67
C ALA A 139 4.24 -6.98 -13.97
N ALA A 140 4.58 -5.69 -13.74
CA ALA A 140 5.90 -5.17 -14.01
C ALA A 140 6.99 -5.71 -13.06
N ASN A 141 6.61 -6.19 -11.87
CA ASN A 141 7.53 -6.70 -10.86
C ASN A 141 7.43 -8.21 -10.64
N TYR A 142 6.48 -8.87 -11.30
CA TYR A 142 6.19 -10.30 -11.18
C TYR A 142 6.05 -10.73 -9.72
N LEU A 143 5.12 -10.08 -9.00
CA LEU A 143 4.82 -10.35 -7.59
C LEU A 143 3.37 -9.98 -7.27
N PRO A 144 2.75 -10.65 -6.27
CA PRO A 144 1.41 -10.30 -5.80
C PRO A 144 1.33 -8.92 -5.17
N VAL A 145 0.19 -8.24 -5.39
CA VAL A 145 -0.17 -6.99 -4.72
C VAL A 145 -1.48 -7.17 -3.97
N VAL A 146 -1.51 -6.74 -2.72
CA VAL A 146 -2.70 -6.71 -1.88
C VAL A 146 -3.10 -5.26 -1.66
N ALA A 147 -4.25 -4.87 -2.18
CA ALA A 147 -4.80 -3.52 -2.03
C ALA A 147 -6.06 -3.58 -1.16
N SER A 148 -5.96 -3.07 0.07
CA SER A 148 -7.09 -2.97 0.99
C SER A 148 -7.59 -1.54 1.04
N ASN A 149 -8.86 -1.31 0.69
CA ASN A 149 -9.46 0.01 0.63
C ASN A 149 -10.60 0.17 1.62
N ARG A 150 -10.72 1.37 2.14
CA ARG A 150 -11.85 1.80 2.97
C ARG A 150 -13.16 1.65 2.20
N VAL A 151 -14.24 1.41 2.91
CA VAL A 151 -15.59 1.26 2.38
C VAL A 151 -16.54 2.19 3.14
N GLY A 152 -17.65 2.58 2.50
CA GLY A 152 -18.69 3.41 3.10
C GLY A 152 -18.60 4.87 2.68
N LYS A 153 -19.58 5.66 3.16
CA LYS A 153 -19.70 7.08 2.91
C LYS A 153 -19.46 7.87 4.19
N GLU A 154 -18.59 8.85 4.10
CA GLU A 154 -18.29 9.74 5.21
C GLU A 154 -18.64 11.17 4.87
N TYR A 155 -19.20 11.87 5.85
CA TYR A 155 -19.68 13.25 5.72
C TYR A 155 -18.75 14.19 6.51
N GLY A 156 -18.33 15.28 5.87
CA GLY A 156 -17.79 16.48 6.51
C GLY A 156 -18.86 17.57 6.57
N ASP A 157 -18.48 18.77 7.03
CA ASP A 157 -19.43 19.88 7.22
C ASP A 157 -20.18 20.27 5.93
N ASN A 158 -19.49 20.33 4.79
CA ASN A 158 -20.06 20.73 3.50
C ASN A 158 -19.65 19.78 2.36
N SER A 159 -19.18 18.59 2.67
CA SER A 159 -18.65 17.65 1.70
C SER A 159 -18.90 16.20 2.13
N TRP A 160 -18.68 15.27 1.24
CA TRP A 160 -18.68 13.85 1.54
C TRP A 160 -17.74 13.10 0.61
N VAL A 161 -17.24 11.99 1.10
CA VAL A 161 -16.45 11.04 0.29
C VAL A 161 -17.13 9.67 0.36
N GLN A 162 -17.43 9.08 -0.81
CA GLN A 162 -17.82 7.69 -0.92
C GLN A 162 -16.59 6.88 -1.29
N PHE A 163 -16.06 6.13 -0.33
CA PHE A 163 -14.94 5.24 -0.59
C PHE A 163 -15.36 4.09 -1.50
N TYR A 164 -14.52 3.76 -2.47
CA TYR A 164 -14.86 2.76 -3.49
C TYR A 164 -14.95 1.34 -2.92
N GLY A 165 -14.38 1.09 -1.75
CA GLY A 165 -14.18 -0.28 -1.28
C GLY A 165 -13.37 -1.04 -2.32
N THR A 166 -13.95 -2.04 -2.93
CA THR A 166 -13.39 -2.83 -4.05
C THR A 166 -11.95 -3.29 -3.84
N SER A 167 -11.59 -3.60 -2.59
CA SER A 167 -10.31 -4.23 -2.24
C SER A 167 -10.05 -5.45 -3.10
N PHE A 168 -8.79 -5.74 -3.41
CA PHE A 168 -8.45 -6.86 -4.27
C PHE A 168 -7.05 -7.40 -3.99
N ILE A 169 -6.82 -8.62 -4.46
CA ILE A 169 -5.51 -9.26 -4.51
C ILE A 169 -5.21 -9.55 -5.97
N THR A 170 -3.97 -9.25 -6.42
CA THR A 170 -3.50 -9.65 -7.75
C THR A 170 -2.58 -10.86 -7.66
N GLY A 171 -2.59 -11.69 -8.69
CA GLY A 171 -1.53 -12.64 -8.97
C GLY A 171 -0.27 -11.94 -9.52
N PRO A 172 0.85 -12.66 -9.68
CA PRO A 172 2.14 -12.08 -10.04
C PRO A 172 2.19 -11.49 -11.46
N THR A 173 1.27 -11.84 -12.34
CA THR A 173 1.17 -11.30 -13.71
C THR A 173 0.17 -10.16 -13.84
N GLY A 174 -0.41 -9.70 -12.70
CA GLY A 174 -1.32 -8.56 -12.64
C GLY A 174 -2.81 -8.90 -12.78
N GLU A 175 -3.16 -10.17 -12.91
CA GLU A 175 -4.56 -10.63 -12.86
C GLU A 175 -5.15 -10.43 -11.47
N ILE A 176 -6.42 -10.07 -11.39
CA ILE A 176 -7.12 -9.99 -10.11
C ILE A 176 -7.60 -11.40 -9.74
N VAL A 177 -6.99 -11.97 -8.69
CA VAL A 177 -7.32 -13.31 -8.18
C VAL A 177 -8.42 -13.29 -7.13
N GLU A 178 -8.53 -12.19 -6.36
CA GLU A 178 -9.61 -11.97 -5.40
C GLU A 178 -10.13 -10.54 -5.50
N ASP A 179 -11.44 -10.35 -5.42
CA ASP A 179 -12.12 -9.08 -5.66
C ASP A 179 -13.32 -8.87 -4.74
N ALA A 180 -13.22 -7.90 -3.83
CA ALA A 180 -14.30 -7.53 -2.92
C ALA A 180 -15.48 -6.88 -3.67
N GLY A 181 -15.22 -6.14 -4.76
CA GLY A 181 -16.26 -5.48 -5.55
C GLY A 181 -17.22 -6.45 -6.24
N ARG A 182 -16.82 -7.70 -6.44
CA ARG A 182 -17.68 -8.77 -6.94
C ARG A 182 -18.52 -9.41 -5.85
N ARG A 183 -18.19 -9.21 -4.56
CA ARG A 183 -18.78 -9.89 -3.40
C ARG A 183 -19.64 -8.97 -2.54
N ALA A 184 -19.50 -7.65 -2.64
CA ALA A 184 -20.16 -6.71 -1.75
C ALA A 184 -21.07 -5.72 -2.48
N ARG A 185 -22.27 -5.44 -1.93
CA ARG A 185 -22.96 -4.17 -2.17
C ARG A 185 -22.18 -3.09 -1.42
N LEU A 186 -21.89 -1.97 -2.07
CA LEU A 186 -21.33 -0.80 -1.38
C LEU A 186 -22.37 -0.36 -0.31
N PRO A 187 -22.00 -0.37 0.98
CA PRO A 187 -22.89 0.06 2.03
C PRO A 187 -23.18 1.57 1.91
N SER A 188 -24.33 1.99 2.38
CA SER A 188 -24.78 3.38 2.36
C SER A 188 -24.08 4.24 3.43
N SER A 189 -23.54 3.61 4.47
CA SER A 189 -22.78 4.26 5.55
C SER A 189 -21.62 3.38 6.01
N VAL A 190 -20.67 3.95 6.79
CA VAL A 190 -19.58 3.19 7.41
C VAL A 190 -20.11 2.23 8.46
N GLU A 191 -21.20 2.61 9.16
CA GLU A 191 -21.83 1.82 10.21
C GLU A 191 -22.52 0.57 9.66
N ASP A 192 -22.99 0.63 8.41
CA ASP A 192 -23.61 -0.49 7.69
C ASP A 192 -22.60 -1.32 6.88
N ALA A 193 -21.34 -0.98 6.96
CA ALA A 193 -20.29 -1.63 6.20
C ALA A 193 -19.86 -2.95 6.86
N ASP A 194 -20.45 -4.04 6.43
CA ASP A 194 -19.86 -5.36 6.66
C ASP A 194 -18.49 -5.44 5.97
N GLY A 195 -17.43 -5.58 6.75
CA GLY A 195 -16.09 -5.79 6.20
C GLY A 195 -16.04 -7.07 5.37
N VAL A 196 -15.38 -7.02 4.22
CA VAL A 196 -15.14 -8.20 3.38
C VAL A 196 -13.73 -8.70 3.63
N VAL A 197 -13.58 -9.98 3.94
CA VAL A 197 -12.28 -10.65 4.03
C VAL A 197 -12.01 -11.36 2.71
N LEU A 198 -10.86 -11.06 2.11
CA LEU A 198 -10.33 -11.76 0.95
C LEU A 198 -9.14 -12.62 1.39
N THR A 199 -9.06 -13.83 0.87
CA THR A 199 -7.97 -14.76 1.14
C THR A 199 -7.48 -15.40 -0.14
N HIS A 200 -6.15 -15.50 -0.28
CA HIS A 200 -5.52 -16.21 -1.39
C HIS A 200 -4.21 -16.85 -0.92
N THR A 201 -3.86 -17.97 -1.52
CA THR A 201 -2.60 -18.68 -1.22
C THR A 201 -1.66 -18.57 -2.42
N PHE A 202 -0.41 -18.16 -2.16
CA PHE A 202 0.63 -18.06 -3.18
C PHE A 202 1.75 -19.08 -2.92
N ASP A 203 2.21 -19.71 -3.97
CA ASP A 203 3.47 -20.44 -4.00
C ASP A 203 4.60 -19.43 -4.33
N LEU A 204 5.26 -18.91 -3.30
CA LEU A 204 6.28 -17.88 -3.46
C LEU A 204 7.55 -18.40 -4.14
N ASP A 205 7.90 -19.67 -3.94
CA ASP A 205 9.04 -20.31 -4.60
C ASP A 205 8.80 -20.43 -6.12
N TYR A 206 7.61 -20.85 -6.49
CA TYR A 206 7.20 -20.89 -7.90
C TYR A 206 7.22 -19.50 -8.55
N ILE A 207 6.68 -18.48 -7.86
CA ILE A 207 6.69 -17.09 -8.33
C ILE A 207 8.13 -16.59 -8.50
N ALA A 208 9.02 -16.90 -7.55
CA ALA A 208 10.43 -16.53 -7.63
C ALA A 208 11.13 -17.18 -8.82
N ALA A 209 10.89 -18.47 -9.06
CA ALA A 209 11.42 -19.21 -10.20
C ALA A 209 10.93 -18.61 -11.53
N CYS A 210 9.64 -18.32 -11.66
CA CYS A 210 9.07 -17.68 -12.84
C CYS A 210 9.65 -16.28 -13.08
N ARG A 211 9.78 -15.45 -12.04
CA ARG A 211 10.39 -14.12 -12.12
C ARG A 211 11.83 -14.19 -12.61
N ALA A 212 12.62 -15.13 -12.10
CA ALA A 212 14.00 -15.33 -12.51
C ALA A 212 14.08 -15.81 -13.97
N SER A 213 13.22 -16.76 -14.38
CA SER A 213 13.14 -17.28 -15.74
C SER A 213 12.76 -16.21 -16.76
N TRP A 214 11.82 -15.32 -16.40
CA TRP A 214 11.37 -14.22 -17.29
C TRP A 214 12.45 -13.18 -17.55
N GLY A 215 13.42 -13.02 -16.63
CA GLY A 215 14.64 -12.23 -16.84
C GLY A 215 14.48 -10.72 -16.74
N MET A 216 13.30 -10.16 -16.41
CA MET A 216 13.06 -8.72 -16.37
C MET A 216 14.02 -7.96 -15.46
N PHE A 217 14.43 -8.53 -14.33
CA PHE A 217 15.38 -7.90 -13.41
C PHE A 217 16.82 -7.99 -13.89
N ARG A 218 17.19 -9.09 -14.57
CA ARG A 218 18.51 -9.29 -15.18
C ARG A 218 18.77 -8.31 -16.32
N ASP A 219 17.73 -8.05 -17.13
CA ASP A 219 17.84 -7.27 -18.36
C ASP A 219 17.69 -5.75 -18.13
N ARG A 220 17.56 -5.33 -16.85
CA ARG A 220 17.50 -3.92 -16.48
C ARG A 220 18.78 -3.17 -16.86
N ARG A 221 18.62 -1.91 -17.25
CA ARG A 221 19.71 -1.00 -17.64
C ARG A 221 19.78 0.22 -16.69
N PRO A 222 20.16 0.05 -15.39
CA PRO A 222 20.10 1.11 -14.38
C PRO A 222 20.85 2.38 -14.78
N GLN A 223 21.95 2.24 -15.53
CA GLN A 223 22.73 3.38 -16.02
C GLN A 223 21.95 4.34 -16.94
N LEU A 224 20.83 3.89 -17.51
CA LEU A 224 19.97 4.68 -18.38
C LEU A 224 18.77 5.32 -17.63
N TYR A 225 18.60 5.01 -16.34
CA TYR A 225 17.45 5.46 -15.54
C TYR A 225 17.75 6.70 -14.69
N LYS A 226 18.90 7.35 -14.90
CA LYS A 226 19.27 8.59 -14.19
C LYS A 226 18.20 9.68 -14.22
N PRO A 227 17.44 9.91 -15.33
CA PRO A 227 16.37 10.90 -15.34
C PRO A 227 15.30 10.70 -14.27
N LEU A 228 15.08 9.46 -13.79
CA LEU A 228 14.15 9.18 -12.67
C LEU A 228 14.59 9.82 -11.33
N LEU A 229 15.84 10.26 -11.22
CA LEU A 229 16.37 10.93 -10.03
C LEU A 229 16.24 12.45 -10.08
N THR A 230 15.60 12.99 -11.12
CA THR A 230 15.37 14.41 -11.34
C THR A 230 13.86 14.70 -11.39
N LEU A 231 13.44 15.94 -11.09
CA LEU A 231 12.02 16.32 -11.15
C LEU A 231 11.51 16.52 -12.58
N ASP A 232 12.38 16.89 -13.50
CA ASP A 232 12.04 17.34 -14.85
C ASP A 232 12.54 16.40 -15.97
N GLY A 233 13.22 15.30 -15.61
CA GLY A 233 13.79 14.35 -16.54
C GLY A 233 15.14 14.77 -17.14
N HIS A 234 15.66 15.94 -16.82
CA HIS A 234 16.98 16.36 -17.26
C HIS A 234 18.08 15.64 -16.47
N THR A 235 19.03 15.03 -17.18
CA THR A 235 20.20 14.46 -16.52
C THR A 235 21.06 15.60 -15.97
N PRO A 236 21.40 15.64 -14.67
CA PRO A 236 22.30 16.63 -14.15
C PRO A 236 23.60 16.61 -14.92
N LEU A 237 24.06 17.77 -15.39
CA LEU A 237 25.41 17.93 -15.89
C LEU A 237 26.35 17.69 -14.70
N ILE A 238 27.04 16.57 -14.69
CA ILE A 238 28.09 16.25 -13.71
C ILE A 238 29.37 16.89 -14.15
#